data_216c96418975df8a082347b244ca498f
#
_entry.id   216c96418975df8a082347b244ca498f
#
_cell.length_a   1.000
_cell.length_b   1.000
_cell.length_c   1.000
_cell.angle_alpha   90.00
_cell.angle_beta   90.00
_cell.angle_gamma   90.00
#
_symmetry.space_group_name_H-M   'P 1'
#
loop_
_entity.id
_entity.type
_entity.pdbx_description
1 polymer ?
#
loop_
_entity_poly.entity_id
_entity_poly.type
_entity_poly.pdbx_seq_one_letter_code
_entity_poly.pdbx_strand_id
1 'polypeptide(L)'
;DLLASTQDARATSTGPRIQKRRGVEIKSAREIKIMRQASSIVATVLREVMQSVEPGQTTGDLDALAERRIREMGATPSFKGYHGFPASICASINNEVVHGIPSPKRVIRKGDLLKVDTGAYFEGYHGDSCITICVGDATEEAQTLSRVARESLMAGLGQVKAGNTLLDIAGAVEDHVKANGFSVVEDYTGHGVGRNLHEEPSVFN
;
A
#
# COMPACT_ATOMS: atom_id res chain seq x y z
N ASP A 1 -31.81 36.97 45.27
CA ASP A 1 -30.45 37.44 45.33
C ASP A 1 -29.55 36.42 45.99
N LEU A 2 -28.95 35.55 45.25
CA LEU A 2 -27.74 34.86 45.67
C LEU A 2 -27.20 34.07 44.49
N LEU A 3 -26.25 34.69 43.81
CA LEU A 3 -25.41 34.05 42.79
C LEU A 3 -24.39 33.14 43.50
N ALA A 4 -24.46 31.85 43.28
CA ALA A 4 -23.42 30.89 43.63
C ALA A 4 -22.65 30.52 42.38
N SER A 5 -21.37 30.88 42.39
CA SER A 5 -20.38 30.57 41.37
C SER A 5 -20.04 29.09 41.39
N THR A 6 -20.23 28.39 40.27
CA THR A 6 -19.64 27.10 40.02
C THR A 6 -18.32 27.26 39.28
N GLN A 7 -17.21 26.97 39.98
CA GLN A 7 -15.90 26.91 39.39
C GLN A 7 -15.78 25.65 38.53
N ASP A 8 -15.54 25.86 37.24
CA ASP A 8 -15.18 24.82 36.29
C ASP A 8 -13.78 24.30 36.57
N ALA A 9 -13.69 23.07 37.06
CA ALA A 9 -12.45 22.33 37.17
C ALA A 9 -12.04 21.83 35.78
N ARG A 10 -11.24 22.61 35.04
CA ARG A 10 -10.54 22.15 33.84
C ARG A 10 -9.51 21.08 34.23
N ALA A 11 -9.83 19.84 33.96
CA ALA A 11 -8.86 18.74 34.00
C ALA A 11 -7.79 18.97 32.90
N THR A 12 -6.59 19.35 33.31
CA THR A 12 -5.43 19.44 32.43
C THR A 12 -4.92 18.02 32.19
N SER A 13 -5.29 17.46 31.04
CA SER A 13 -4.69 16.22 30.52
C SER A 13 -3.26 16.52 30.07
N THR A 14 -2.29 16.27 30.96
CA THR A 14 -0.84 16.28 30.66
C THR A 14 -0.41 14.90 30.17
N GLY A 15 -0.98 14.42 29.05
CA GLY A 15 -0.38 13.35 28.27
C GLY A 15 0.83 13.90 27.48
N PRO A 16 1.90 13.12 27.26
CA PRO A 16 3.03 13.60 26.48
C PRO A 16 2.54 13.97 25.08
N ARG A 17 2.61 15.27 24.74
CA ARG A 17 2.41 15.74 23.37
C ARG A 17 3.50 15.10 22.52
N ILE A 18 3.14 14.09 21.74
CA ILE A 18 3.98 13.59 20.65
C ILE A 18 4.11 14.76 19.66
N GLN A 19 5.22 15.48 19.75
CA GLN A 19 5.59 16.44 18.70
C GLN A 19 5.75 15.62 17.42
N LYS A 20 4.86 15.85 16.43
CA LYS A 20 5.08 15.37 15.08
C LYS A 20 6.40 15.95 14.59
N ARG A 21 7.48 15.17 14.63
CA ARG A 21 8.73 15.53 13.99
C ARG A 21 8.43 15.58 12.48
N ARG A 22 8.53 16.76 11.91
CA ARG A 22 8.60 16.92 10.45
C ARG A 22 9.93 16.33 10.01
N GLY A 23 9.92 15.17 9.35
CA GLY A 23 11.14 14.56 8.81
C GLY A 23 11.05 13.04 8.73
N VAL A 24 11.98 12.46 8.02
CA VAL A 24 12.15 11.02 7.88
C VAL A 24 12.55 10.42 9.23
N GLU A 25 11.79 9.44 9.72
CA GLU A 25 12.09 8.71 10.95
C GLU A 25 13.01 7.52 10.63
N ILE A 26 14.23 7.58 11.14
CA ILE A 26 15.21 6.49 10.99
C ILE A 26 14.83 5.34 11.93
N LYS A 27 14.60 4.17 11.37
CA LYS A 27 14.21 2.97 12.11
C LYS A 27 15.44 2.25 12.68
N SER A 28 15.35 1.80 13.92
CA SER A 28 16.35 0.93 14.54
C SER A 28 16.35 -0.48 13.93
N ALA A 29 17.40 -1.24 14.16
CA ALA A 29 17.50 -2.62 13.69
C ALA A 29 16.33 -3.51 14.21
N ARG A 30 15.85 -3.26 15.44
CA ARG A 30 14.69 -3.96 16.01
C ARG A 30 13.41 -3.63 15.24
N GLU A 31 13.17 -2.35 14.96
CA GLU A 31 12.01 -1.88 14.22
C GLU A 31 12.01 -2.42 12.77
N ILE A 32 13.16 -2.38 12.10
CA ILE A 32 13.34 -2.96 10.76
C ILE A 32 13.00 -4.46 10.76
N LYS A 33 13.36 -5.20 11.82
CA LYS A 33 13.01 -6.62 11.93
C LYS A 33 11.50 -6.83 11.98
N ILE A 34 10.77 -6.00 12.74
CA ILE A 34 9.30 -6.07 12.82
C ILE A 34 8.67 -5.67 11.47
N MET A 35 9.14 -4.59 10.86
CA MET A 35 8.67 -4.14 9.54
C MET A 35 8.90 -5.21 8.47
N ARG A 36 10.02 -5.93 8.53
CA ARG A 36 10.28 -7.07 7.64
C ARG A 36 9.25 -8.18 7.81
N GLN A 37 8.80 -8.45 9.04
CA GLN A 37 7.73 -9.42 9.31
C GLN A 37 6.40 -8.93 8.75
N ALA A 38 6.02 -7.66 8.99
CA ALA A 38 4.82 -7.07 8.39
C ALA A 38 4.83 -7.16 6.86
N SER A 39 5.95 -6.80 6.22
CA SER A 39 6.12 -6.89 4.77
C SER A 39 6.09 -8.35 4.26
N SER A 40 6.61 -9.31 5.03
CA SER A 40 6.55 -10.73 4.70
C SER A 40 5.12 -11.27 4.73
N ILE A 41 4.30 -10.79 5.67
CA ILE A 41 2.85 -11.10 5.71
C ILE A 41 2.17 -10.59 4.44
N VAL A 42 2.39 -9.31 4.09
CA VAL A 42 1.84 -8.72 2.86
C VAL A 42 2.26 -9.51 1.62
N ALA A 43 3.55 -9.81 1.48
CA ALA A 43 4.06 -10.57 0.33
C ALA A 43 3.46 -11.97 0.23
N THR A 44 3.20 -12.62 1.37
CA THR A 44 2.56 -13.95 1.41
C THR A 44 1.11 -13.86 0.97
N VAL A 45 0.36 -12.89 1.52
CA VAL A 45 -1.05 -12.67 1.17
C VAL A 45 -1.20 -12.34 -0.31
N LEU A 46 -0.39 -11.42 -0.84
CA LEU A 46 -0.42 -11.08 -2.26
C LEU A 46 -0.12 -12.26 -3.17
N ARG A 47 0.82 -13.13 -2.78
CA ARG A 47 1.14 -14.35 -3.54
C ARG A 47 -0.04 -15.33 -3.54
N GLU A 48 -0.69 -15.53 -2.40
CA GLU A 48 -1.87 -16.40 -2.29
C GLU A 48 -3.05 -15.84 -3.08
N VAL A 49 -3.30 -14.53 -3.01
CA VAL A 49 -4.30 -13.87 -3.84
C VAL A 49 -4.00 -14.05 -5.32
N MET A 50 -2.75 -13.79 -5.75
CA MET A 50 -2.34 -13.96 -7.15
C MET A 50 -2.57 -15.40 -7.65
N GLN A 51 -2.31 -16.40 -6.80
CA GLN A 51 -2.49 -17.81 -7.14
C GLN A 51 -3.96 -18.24 -7.18
N SER A 52 -4.83 -17.50 -6.49
CA SER A 52 -6.27 -17.81 -6.39
C SER A 52 -7.12 -17.08 -7.42
N VAL A 53 -6.57 -16.08 -8.12
CA VAL A 53 -7.35 -15.28 -9.09
C VAL A 53 -7.79 -16.11 -10.28
N GLU A 54 -9.11 -16.22 -10.47
CA GLU A 54 -9.72 -16.87 -11.60
C GLU A 54 -10.83 -15.98 -12.19
N PRO A 55 -11.04 -16.01 -13.53
CA PRO A 55 -12.21 -15.38 -14.14
C PRO A 55 -13.51 -15.89 -13.54
N GLY A 56 -14.43 -14.98 -13.23
CA GLY A 56 -15.70 -15.28 -12.60
C GLY A 56 -15.75 -15.03 -11.09
N GLN A 57 -14.60 -14.97 -10.42
CA GLN A 57 -14.54 -14.50 -9.03
C GLN A 57 -14.87 -13.01 -8.94
N THR A 58 -15.24 -12.56 -7.75
CA THR A 58 -15.45 -11.15 -7.47
C THR A 58 -14.27 -10.53 -6.74
N THR A 59 -14.10 -9.23 -6.86
CA THR A 59 -13.10 -8.51 -6.06
C THR A 59 -13.39 -8.61 -4.55
N GLY A 60 -14.65 -8.81 -4.17
CA GLY A 60 -15.05 -9.08 -2.79
C GLY A 60 -14.54 -10.43 -2.26
N ASP A 61 -14.46 -11.47 -3.11
CA ASP A 61 -13.90 -12.77 -2.74
C ASP A 61 -12.41 -12.66 -2.42
N LEU A 62 -11.68 -11.85 -3.20
CA LEU A 62 -10.26 -11.59 -2.95
C LEU A 62 -10.03 -10.78 -1.67
N ASP A 63 -10.91 -9.82 -1.37
CA ASP A 63 -10.87 -9.06 -0.12
C ASP A 63 -11.06 -9.99 1.10
N ALA A 64 -12.07 -10.86 1.04
CA ALA A 64 -12.34 -11.83 2.09
C ALA A 64 -11.18 -12.82 2.31
N LEU A 65 -10.55 -13.27 1.22
CA LEU A 65 -9.35 -14.11 1.29
C LEU A 65 -8.20 -13.37 1.97
N ALA A 66 -7.88 -12.17 1.50
CA ALA A 66 -6.77 -11.37 2.02
C ALA A 66 -6.96 -11.03 3.50
N GLU A 67 -8.16 -10.57 3.91
CA GLU A 67 -8.47 -10.27 5.30
C GLU A 67 -8.27 -11.49 6.20
N ARG A 68 -8.82 -12.63 5.81
CA ARG A 68 -8.68 -13.88 6.56
C ARG A 68 -7.20 -14.23 6.75
N ARG A 69 -6.42 -14.21 5.69
CA ARG A 69 -5.01 -14.58 5.72
C ARG A 69 -4.16 -13.63 6.57
N ILE A 70 -4.38 -12.32 6.44
CA ILE A 70 -3.70 -11.32 7.29
C ILE A 70 -3.97 -11.62 8.76
N ARG A 71 -5.22 -11.91 9.14
CA ARG A 71 -5.60 -12.19 10.53
C ARG A 71 -5.06 -13.53 11.04
N GLU A 72 -5.06 -14.58 10.22
CA GLU A 72 -4.49 -15.88 10.54
C GLU A 72 -2.97 -15.80 10.80
N MET A 73 -2.28 -14.85 10.15
CA MET A 73 -0.86 -14.56 10.36
C MET A 73 -0.61 -13.63 11.57
N GLY A 74 -1.62 -13.31 12.36
CA GLY A 74 -1.50 -12.51 13.59
C GLY A 74 -1.40 -10.99 13.35
N ALA A 75 -1.73 -10.53 12.15
CA ALA A 75 -1.72 -9.12 11.77
C ALA A 75 -3.16 -8.56 11.65
N THR A 76 -3.25 -7.25 11.46
CA THR A 76 -4.51 -6.55 11.16
C THR A 76 -4.39 -5.90 9.79
N PRO A 77 -5.45 -5.94 8.93
CA PRO A 77 -5.43 -5.20 7.66
C PRO A 77 -5.21 -3.71 7.89
N SER A 78 -4.23 -3.13 7.21
CA SER A 78 -3.87 -1.72 7.38
C SER A 78 -4.90 -0.77 6.78
N PHE A 79 -5.59 -1.18 5.72
CA PHE A 79 -6.50 -0.31 4.97
C PHE A 79 -7.90 -0.25 5.55
N LYS A 80 -8.39 -1.35 6.15
CA LYS A 80 -9.75 -1.43 6.67
C LYS A 80 -9.99 -0.45 7.82
N GLY A 81 -10.85 0.54 7.57
CA GLY A 81 -11.13 1.64 8.50
C GLY A 81 -10.19 2.85 8.36
N TYR A 82 -9.10 2.75 7.60
CA TYR A 82 -8.19 3.87 7.39
C TYR A 82 -8.89 4.95 6.55
N HIS A 83 -9.05 6.15 7.13
CA HIS A 83 -9.85 7.25 6.54
C HIS A 83 -11.24 6.82 6.04
N GLY A 84 -11.84 5.79 6.67
CA GLY A 84 -13.15 5.27 6.29
C GLY A 84 -13.14 4.26 5.14
N PHE A 85 -11.98 3.81 4.65
CA PHE A 85 -11.90 2.79 3.61
C PHE A 85 -12.52 1.47 4.11
N PRO A 86 -13.46 0.85 3.36
CA PRO A 86 -14.30 -0.23 3.90
C PRO A 86 -13.69 -1.63 3.85
N ALA A 87 -12.56 -1.82 3.16
CA ALA A 87 -12.02 -3.12 2.78
C ALA A 87 -10.57 -3.32 3.24
N SER A 88 -10.08 -4.54 3.14
CA SER A 88 -8.71 -4.93 3.54
C SER A 88 -7.71 -4.78 2.40
N ILE A 89 -8.19 -4.78 1.14
CA ILE A 89 -7.38 -4.56 -0.06
C ILE A 89 -7.98 -3.44 -0.91
N CYS A 90 -7.17 -2.86 -1.79
CA CYS A 90 -7.68 -2.19 -2.99
C CYS A 90 -7.62 -3.19 -4.14
N ALA A 91 -8.69 -3.27 -4.95
CA ALA A 91 -8.77 -4.13 -6.13
C ALA A 91 -9.19 -3.28 -7.33
N SER A 92 -8.21 -2.78 -8.08
CA SER A 92 -8.41 -1.84 -9.19
C SER A 92 -8.29 -2.58 -10.52
N ILE A 93 -9.32 -2.46 -11.37
CA ILE A 93 -9.41 -3.21 -12.64
C ILE A 93 -9.20 -2.25 -13.80
N ASN A 94 -8.36 -2.65 -14.76
CA ASN A 94 -8.10 -1.96 -16.03
C ASN A 94 -7.70 -0.48 -15.83
N ASN A 95 -8.55 0.46 -16.24
CA ASN A 95 -8.29 1.91 -16.19
C ASN A 95 -8.39 2.54 -14.80
N GLU A 96 -8.77 1.80 -13.78
CA GLU A 96 -8.67 2.30 -12.41
C GLU A 96 -7.20 2.30 -11.98
N VAL A 97 -6.66 3.47 -11.67
CA VAL A 97 -5.25 3.59 -11.30
C VAL A 97 -4.99 2.91 -9.96
N VAL A 98 -5.68 3.35 -8.90
CA VAL A 98 -5.57 2.85 -7.52
C VAL A 98 -6.91 2.93 -6.79
N HIS A 99 -6.97 2.44 -5.55
CA HIS A 99 -8.06 2.59 -4.58
C HIS A 99 -9.40 1.99 -5.02
N GLY A 100 -9.41 1.03 -5.95
CA GLY A 100 -10.63 0.31 -6.31
C GLY A 100 -11.21 -0.41 -5.09
N ILE A 101 -12.48 -0.08 -4.73
CA ILE A 101 -13.16 -0.70 -3.58
C ILE A 101 -13.64 -2.09 -3.98
N PRO A 102 -13.24 -3.16 -3.27
CA PRO A 102 -13.72 -4.51 -3.50
C PRO A 102 -15.24 -4.62 -3.35
N SER A 103 -15.87 -5.44 -4.18
CA SER A 103 -17.31 -5.63 -4.16
C SER A 103 -17.69 -7.07 -4.57
N PRO A 104 -18.70 -7.69 -3.92
CA PRO A 104 -19.23 -8.98 -4.34
C PRO A 104 -20.01 -8.90 -5.67
N LYS A 105 -20.25 -7.69 -6.19
CA LYS A 105 -20.90 -7.47 -7.50
C LYS A 105 -19.90 -7.23 -8.62
N ARG A 106 -18.63 -7.11 -8.29
CA ARG A 106 -17.58 -6.76 -9.25
C ARG A 106 -16.81 -8.00 -9.67
N VAL A 107 -17.23 -8.55 -10.80
CA VAL A 107 -16.69 -9.80 -11.37
C VAL A 107 -15.39 -9.52 -12.13
N ILE A 108 -14.38 -10.31 -11.85
CA ILE A 108 -13.09 -10.33 -12.55
C ILE A 108 -13.28 -11.14 -13.84
N ARG A 109 -12.80 -10.60 -14.95
CA ARG A 109 -13.00 -11.21 -16.28
C ARG A 109 -11.66 -11.62 -16.88
N LYS A 110 -11.71 -12.61 -17.75
CA LYS A 110 -10.56 -12.96 -18.59
C LYS A 110 -10.15 -11.73 -19.42
N GLY A 111 -8.86 -11.43 -19.43
CA GLY A 111 -8.29 -10.26 -20.09
C GLY A 111 -8.14 -9.04 -19.21
N ASP A 112 -8.69 -9.04 -18.00
CA ASP A 112 -8.53 -7.91 -17.07
C ASP A 112 -7.08 -7.76 -16.59
N LEU A 113 -6.68 -6.51 -16.42
CA LEU A 113 -5.48 -6.12 -15.69
C LEU A 113 -5.91 -5.75 -14.26
N LEU A 114 -5.67 -6.64 -13.31
CA LEU A 114 -6.07 -6.48 -11.91
C LEU A 114 -4.88 -6.05 -11.05
N LYS A 115 -4.99 -4.90 -10.40
CA LYS A 115 -4.04 -4.42 -9.40
C LYS A 115 -4.62 -4.71 -8.03
N VAL A 116 -3.86 -5.44 -7.22
CA VAL A 116 -4.22 -5.76 -5.83
C VAL A 116 -3.19 -5.13 -4.92
N ASP A 117 -3.66 -4.25 -4.07
CA ASP A 117 -2.86 -3.51 -3.10
C ASP A 117 -3.34 -3.83 -1.69
N THR A 118 -2.43 -4.12 -0.78
CA THR A 118 -2.77 -4.46 0.61
C THR A 118 -1.66 -4.09 1.58
N GLY A 119 -2.08 -3.77 2.79
CA GLY A 119 -1.18 -3.54 3.91
C GLY A 119 -1.51 -4.41 5.12
N ALA A 120 -0.49 -4.73 5.90
CA ALA A 120 -0.61 -5.46 7.15
C ALA A 120 0.04 -4.68 8.29
N TYR A 121 -0.70 -4.53 9.39
CA TYR A 121 -0.21 -3.95 10.64
C TYR A 121 0.15 -5.07 11.60
N PHE A 122 1.44 -5.14 11.96
CA PHE A 122 1.99 -6.18 12.81
C PHE A 122 2.93 -5.58 13.86
N GLU A 123 2.70 -5.86 15.13
CA GLU A 123 3.51 -5.39 16.27
C GLU A 123 3.85 -3.88 16.26
N GLY A 124 2.90 -3.06 15.83
CA GLY A 124 3.05 -1.61 15.82
C GLY A 124 3.63 -1.01 14.54
N TYR A 125 3.81 -1.80 13.47
CA TYR A 125 4.37 -1.37 12.20
C TYR A 125 3.56 -1.88 11.01
N HIS A 126 3.55 -1.09 9.94
CA HIS A 126 2.90 -1.44 8.69
C HIS A 126 3.90 -2.06 7.70
N GLY A 127 3.40 -2.99 6.89
CA GLY A 127 3.93 -3.37 5.60
C GLY A 127 2.88 -3.01 4.55
N ASP A 128 3.30 -2.66 3.35
CA ASP A 128 2.44 -2.17 2.27
C ASP A 128 3.03 -2.56 0.92
N SER A 129 2.21 -3.11 0.01
CA SER A 129 2.67 -3.49 -1.33
C SER A 129 1.51 -3.76 -2.27
N CYS A 130 1.76 -3.56 -3.55
CA CYS A 130 0.83 -3.82 -4.64
C CYS A 130 1.42 -4.78 -5.67
N ILE A 131 0.58 -5.60 -6.28
CA ILE A 131 0.91 -6.42 -7.45
C ILE A 131 -0.10 -6.18 -8.57
N THR A 132 0.36 -6.43 -9.81
CA THR A 132 -0.50 -6.42 -11.00
C THR A 132 -0.58 -7.84 -11.56
N ILE A 133 -1.80 -8.28 -11.86
CA ILE A 133 -2.14 -9.61 -12.37
C ILE A 133 -2.82 -9.46 -13.73
N CYS A 134 -2.26 -10.09 -14.76
CA CYS A 134 -2.94 -10.28 -16.03
C CYS A 134 -3.85 -11.51 -15.90
N VAL A 135 -5.16 -11.32 -15.97
CA VAL A 135 -6.14 -12.39 -15.74
C VAL A 135 -6.39 -13.16 -17.04
N GLY A 136 -5.85 -14.38 -17.12
CA GLY A 136 -5.95 -15.18 -18.33
C GLY A 136 -5.25 -14.53 -19.53
N ASP A 137 -5.90 -14.53 -20.70
CA ASP A 137 -5.32 -14.01 -21.96
C ASP A 137 -5.51 -12.48 -22.07
N ALA A 138 -4.76 -11.70 -21.27
CA ALA A 138 -4.70 -10.26 -21.39
C ALA A 138 -4.05 -9.86 -22.74
N THR A 139 -4.39 -8.66 -23.25
CA THR A 139 -3.81 -8.14 -24.49
C THR A 139 -2.28 -7.97 -24.36
N GLU A 140 -1.58 -8.00 -25.49
CA GLU A 140 -0.12 -7.78 -25.52
C GLU A 140 0.25 -6.42 -24.92
N GLU A 141 -0.56 -5.39 -25.17
CA GLU A 141 -0.38 -4.07 -24.58
C GLU A 141 -0.48 -4.11 -23.04
N ALA A 142 -1.50 -4.76 -22.49
CA ALA A 142 -1.67 -4.91 -21.03
C ALA A 142 -0.53 -5.70 -20.39
N GLN A 143 -0.08 -6.78 -21.04
CA GLN A 143 1.06 -7.57 -20.60
C GLN A 143 2.35 -6.74 -20.62
N THR A 144 2.56 -5.95 -21.68
CA THR A 144 3.71 -5.08 -21.82
C THR A 144 3.70 -3.99 -20.75
N LEU A 145 2.56 -3.33 -20.52
CA LEU A 145 2.42 -2.33 -19.46
C LEU A 145 2.75 -2.92 -18.08
N SER A 146 2.19 -4.08 -17.75
CA SER A 146 2.47 -4.77 -16.49
C SER A 146 3.96 -5.13 -16.32
N ARG A 147 4.57 -5.63 -17.38
CA ARG A 147 6.00 -5.95 -17.41
C ARG A 147 6.87 -4.72 -17.20
N VAL A 148 6.61 -3.65 -17.96
CA VAL A 148 7.36 -2.39 -17.88
C VAL A 148 7.22 -1.76 -16.49
N ALA A 149 6.02 -1.75 -15.91
CA ALA A 149 5.81 -1.26 -14.54
C ALA A 149 6.63 -2.06 -13.50
N ARG A 150 6.69 -3.38 -13.64
CA ARG A 150 7.51 -4.21 -12.76
C ARG A 150 9.01 -3.96 -12.96
N GLU A 151 9.46 -3.86 -14.19
CA GLU A 151 10.87 -3.61 -14.53
C GLU A 151 11.31 -2.22 -14.04
N SER A 152 10.46 -1.19 -14.15
CA SER A 152 10.72 0.15 -13.65
C SER A 152 10.89 0.17 -12.13
N LEU A 153 10.03 -0.56 -11.39
CA LEU A 153 10.21 -0.75 -9.95
C LEU A 153 11.57 -1.38 -9.62
N MET A 154 11.97 -2.41 -10.36
CA MET A 154 13.28 -3.06 -10.15
C MET A 154 14.45 -2.13 -10.48
N ALA A 155 14.32 -1.27 -11.49
CA ALA A 155 15.30 -0.24 -11.82
C ALA A 155 15.44 0.78 -10.67
N GLY A 156 14.31 1.27 -10.13
CA GLY A 156 14.28 2.14 -8.96
C GLY A 156 14.88 1.51 -7.72
N LEU A 157 14.51 0.26 -7.40
CA LEU A 157 15.08 -0.49 -6.28
C LEU A 157 16.60 -0.68 -6.42
N GLY A 158 17.12 -0.81 -7.63
CA GLY A 158 18.55 -0.85 -7.91
C GLY A 158 19.31 0.42 -7.50
N GLN A 159 18.59 1.55 -7.35
CA GLN A 159 19.16 2.81 -6.89
C GLN A 159 19.11 2.99 -5.36
N VAL A 160 18.47 2.10 -4.62
CA VAL A 160 18.39 2.18 -3.14
C VAL A 160 19.73 1.75 -2.54
N LYS A 161 20.69 2.66 -2.51
CA LYS A 161 22.04 2.44 -1.99
C LYS A 161 22.63 3.73 -1.41
N ALA A 162 23.58 3.57 -0.51
CA ALA A 162 24.26 4.70 0.10
C ALA A 162 24.93 5.60 -0.97
N GLY A 163 24.76 6.91 -0.83
CA GLY A 163 25.26 7.91 -1.76
C GLY A 163 24.24 8.37 -2.81
N ASN A 164 23.18 7.61 -3.05
CA ASN A 164 22.09 7.99 -3.93
C ASN A 164 21.01 8.79 -3.17
N THR A 165 20.20 9.50 -3.92
CA THR A 165 19.08 10.31 -3.47
C THR A 165 17.75 9.70 -3.93
N LEU A 166 16.62 10.24 -3.45
CA LEU A 166 15.28 9.86 -3.95
C LEU A 166 15.10 10.18 -5.44
N LEU A 167 15.80 11.22 -5.96
CA LEU A 167 15.76 11.56 -7.37
C LEU A 167 16.45 10.50 -8.26
N ASP A 168 17.45 9.81 -7.73
CA ASP A 168 18.06 8.69 -8.47
C ASP A 168 17.09 7.51 -8.62
N ILE A 169 16.24 7.28 -7.60
CA ILE A 169 15.17 6.27 -7.65
C ILE A 169 14.11 6.70 -8.66
N ALA A 170 13.58 7.91 -8.52
CA ALA A 170 12.54 8.45 -9.41
C ALA A 170 12.99 8.48 -10.87
N GLY A 171 14.20 9.01 -11.13
CA GLY A 171 14.76 9.06 -12.48
C GLY A 171 14.93 7.69 -13.12
N ALA A 172 15.38 6.68 -12.37
CA ALA A 172 15.52 5.31 -12.88
C ALA A 172 14.15 4.68 -13.24
N VAL A 173 13.10 4.98 -12.48
CA VAL A 173 11.73 4.54 -12.77
C VAL A 173 11.23 5.25 -14.04
N GLU A 174 11.28 6.58 -14.06
CA GLU A 174 10.76 7.39 -15.16
C GLU A 174 11.48 7.09 -16.48
N ASP A 175 12.81 7.02 -16.48
CA ASP A 175 13.61 6.71 -17.66
C ASP A 175 13.25 5.36 -18.26
N HIS A 176 13.07 4.33 -17.42
CA HIS A 176 12.67 3.01 -17.88
C HIS A 176 11.27 3.02 -18.50
N VAL A 177 10.33 3.70 -17.87
CA VAL A 177 8.93 3.83 -18.35
C VAL A 177 8.89 4.56 -19.68
N LYS A 178 9.59 5.71 -19.81
CA LYS A 178 9.67 6.51 -21.06
C LYS A 178 10.35 5.76 -22.20
N ALA A 179 11.43 5.04 -21.91
CA ALA A 179 12.14 4.24 -22.91
C ALA A 179 11.28 3.14 -23.52
N ASN A 180 10.21 2.69 -22.82
CA ASN A 180 9.26 1.71 -23.30
C ASN A 180 7.96 2.33 -23.86
N GLY A 181 7.91 3.65 -24.06
CA GLY A 181 6.78 4.35 -24.69
C GLY A 181 5.58 4.62 -23.78
N PHE A 182 5.78 4.51 -22.47
CA PHE A 182 4.77 4.85 -21.45
C PHE A 182 5.10 6.13 -20.70
N SER A 183 4.24 6.55 -19.80
CA SER A 183 4.45 7.69 -18.90
C SER A 183 4.11 7.29 -17.46
N VAL A 184 4.75 7.95 -16.49
CA VAL A 184 4.42 7.81 -15.08
C VAL A 184 3.14 8.57 -14.75
N VAL A 185 2.46 8.17 -13.68
CA VAL A 185 1.28 8.87 -13.16
C VAL A 185 1.76 9.93 -12.16
N GLU A 186 1.67 11.20 -12.54
CA GLU A 186 2.26 12.31 -11.79
C GLU A 186 1.54 12.62 -10.47
N ASP A 187 0.23 12.31 -10.37
CA ASP A 187 -0.60 12.65 -9.21
C ASP A 187 -0.42 11.70 -8.01
N TYR A 188 0.33 10.63 -8.18
CA TYR A 188 0.56 9.62 -7.13
C TYR A 188 2.04 9.36 -6.91
N THR A 189 2.39 9.11 -5.66
CA THR A 189 3.77 8.80 -5.26
C THR A 189 3.80 7.56 -4.38
N GLY A 190 4.93 6.89 -4.34
CA GLY A 190 5.25 6.00 -3.24
C GLY A 190 5.50 6.80 -1.96
N HIS A 191 5.59 6.10 -0.84
CA HIS A 191 5.75 6.72 0.48
C HIS A 191 6.51 5.83 1.45
N GLY A 192 7.07 6.44 2.49
CA GLY A 192 7.58 5.70 3.63
C GLY A 192 6.45 5.00 4.40
N VAL A 193 6.79 3.90 5.04
CA VAL A 193 5.92 3.18 5.98
C VAL A 193 6.63 2.99 7.30
N GLY A 194 5.88 2.83 8.39
CA GLY A 194 6.43 2.58 9.70
C GLY A 194 5.34 2.35 10.72
N ARG A 195 5.32 3.15 11.78
CA ARG A 195 4.23 3.15 12.77
C ARG A 195 2.93 3.69 12.19
N ASN A 196 3.03 4.59 11.21
CA ASN A 196 1.92 5.05 10.40
C ASN A 196 1.97 4.36 9.04
N LEU A 197 0.80 4.18 8.43
CA LEU A 197 0.71 3.62 7.08
C LEU A 197 1.41 4.51 6.06
N HIS A 198 1.27 5.84 6.18
CA HIS A 198 1.96 6.81 5.36
C HIS A 198 2.92 7.63 6.22
N GLU A 199 4.20 7.57 5.90
CA GLU A 199 5.28 8.35 6.50
C GLU A 199 6.13 9.04 5.42
N GLU A 200 6.89 10.06 5.83
CA GLU A 200 7.96 10.60 5.00
C GLU A 200 9.09 9.56 4.79
N PRO A 201 9.76 9.60 3.65
CA PRO A 201 9.60 10.54 2.55
C PRO A 201 8.53 10.12 1.53
N SER A 202 8.01 11.09 0.75
CA SER A 202 7.37 10.76 -0.53
C SER A 202 8.44 10.26 -1.51
N VAL A 203 8.13 9.21 -2.25
CA VAL A 203 9.01 8.61 -3.26
C VAL A 203 8.32 8.73 -4.61
N PHE A 204 8.80 9.63 -5.44
CA PHE A 204 8.25 9.87 -6.79
C PHE A 204 8.63 8.72 -7.73
N ASN A 205 7.80 8.58 -8.78
CA ASN A 205 8.04 7.63 -9.86
C ASN A 205 8.74 8.31 -11.03
#